data_827d040633869d3b9add05d36be16b8b
#
_entry.id   827d040633869d3b9add05d36be16b8b
#
_cell.length_a   1.000
_cell.length_b   1.000
_cell.length_c   1.000
_cell.angle_alpha   90.00
_cell.angle_beta   90.00
_cell.angle_gamma   90.00
#
_symmetry.space_group_name_H-M   'P 1'
#
loop_
_entity.id
_entity.type
_entity.pdbx_description
1 polymer ?
#
loop_
_entity_poly.entity_id
_entity_poly.type
_entity_poly.pdbx_seq_one_letter_code
_entity_poly.pdbx_strand_id
1 'polypeptide(L)'
;MVMESSVPSIQVNFAGQEGGFYKFNVKNTSDHGVTAFNVRLLPEGANKAAAKTECDNRCGETGELGTKSRPVIAPGGVFPLSYPVNTVTGGVVVEAVLLDDNSFQGDEHAAARLLAQKIGFQAEHDRILPVVTRIMSDSGLDDPGKIVQLRQELQSLSVDPDPITIQNFQQRFSNSADCGDACSQLMQSTATSEKQLVLSKLDQFLAEDGSKGASLAKWWEETRQNIVSFSCDDCAVAPPSPTPVKEPPAVVPPGENDIQRVIAPRKPPVAN
;
A
#
# COMPACT_ATOMS: atom_id res chain seq x y z
N MET A 1 0.55 21.17 16.72
CA MET A 1 0.16 20.10 15.76
C MET A 1 1.42 19.54 15.15
N VAL A 2 1.61 18.21 15.23
CA VAL A 2 2.77 17.51 14.64
C VAL A 2 2.47 17.26 13.16
N MET A 3 3.44 17.58 12.28
CA MET A 3 3.38 17.29 10.85
C MET A 3 4.70 16.64 10.48
N GLU A 4 4.69 15.34 10.34
CA GLU A 4 5.91 14.56 10.12
C GLU A 4 5.73 13.53 9.05
N SER A 5 6.85 13.10 8.49
CA SER A 5 6.93 11.92 7.65
C SER A 5 8.04 11.01 8.17
N SER A 6 7.74 9.73 8.33
CA SER A 6 8.75 8.69 8.52
C SER A 6 9.40 8.28 7.20
N VAL A 7 8.90 8.82 6.09
CA VAL A 7 9.33 8.52 4.73
C VAL A 7 10.23 9.65 4.22
N PRO A 8 11.50 9.38 3.89
CA PRO A 8 12.46 10.42 3.48
C PRO A 8 12.04 11.22 2.25
N SER A 9 11.36 10.56 1.31
CA SER A 9 10.89 11.18 0.06
C SER A 9 9.55 11.90 0.16
N ILE A 10 8.94 11.97 1.36
CA ILE A 10 7.64 12.59 1.56
C ILE A 10 7.76 13.78 2.51
N GLN A 11 7.22 14.91 2.09
CA GLN A 11 7.06 16.10 2.93
C GLN A 11 5.59 16.34 3.22
N VAL A 12 5.26 16.60 4.50
CA VAL A 12 3.91 16.94 4.93
C VAL A 12 3.89 18.40 5.37
N ASN A 13 3.00 19.20 4.81
CA ASN A 13 2.88 20.61 5.13
C ASN A 13 1.43 20.96 5.49
N PHE A 14 1.24 21.76 6.52
CA PHE A 14 -0.05 22.33 6.85
C PHE A 14 -0.42 23.42 5.83
N ALA A 15 -1.57 23.28 5.18
CA ALA A 15 -2.05 24.20 4.16
C ALA A 15 -3.10 25.20 4.70
N GLY A 16 -3.60 25.00 5.93
CA GLY A 16 -4.57 25.89 6.54
C GLY A 16 -5.77 25.17 7.16
N GLN A 17 -6.76 25.96 7.55
CA GLN A 17 -8.04 25.47 8.06
C GLN A 17 -9.17 26.18 7.29
N GLU A 18 -10.12 25.39 6.79
CA GLU A 18 -11.25 25.90 6.03
C GLU A 18 -12.49 25.02 6.26
N GLY A 19 -13.65 25.64 6.47
CA GLY A 19 -14.94 24.92 6.55
C GLY A 19 -15.02 23.85 7.66
N GLY A 20 -14.27 24.02 8.77
CA GLY A 20 -14.20 23.00 9.82
C GLY A 20 -13.23 21.84 9.55
N PHE A 21 -12.39 21.96 8.52
CA PHE A 21 -11.39 20.97 8.14
C PHE A 21 -9.97 21.55 8.21
N TYR A 22 -9.04 20.76 8.71
CA TYR A 22 -7.62 20.97 8.51
C TYR A 22 -7.21 20.49 7.13
N LYS A 23 -6.43 21.31 6.42
CA LYS A 23 -5.87 21.00 5.11
C LYS A 23 -4.39 20.74 5.23
N PHE A 24 -3.92 19.68 4.58
CA PHE A 24 -2.51 19.31 4.52
C PHE A 24 -2.14 19.02 3.07
N ASN A 25 -0.86 19.22 2.75
CA ASN A 25 -0.28 18.82 1.48
C ASN A 25 0.79 17.77 1.72
N VAL A 26 0.64 16.61 1.08
CA VAL A 26 1.64 15.55 1.03
C VAL A 26 2.38 15.67 -0.28
N LYS A 27 3.66 16.06 -0.24
CA LYS A 27 4.50 16.24 -1.42
C LYS A 27 5.44 15.05 -1.58
N ASN A 28 5.43 14.44 -2.76
CA ASN A 28 6.42 13.46 -3.17
C ASN A 28 7.66 14.17 -3.71
N THR A 29 8.83 13.94 -3.13
CA THR A 29 10.12 14.52 -3.55
C THR A 29 11.02 13.49 -4.25
N SER A 30 10.54 12.24 -4.44
CA SER A 30 11.26 11.22 -5.19
C SER A 30 11.05 11.35 -6.70
N ASP A 31 11.82 10.59 -7.46
CA ASP A 31 11.69 10.37 -8.89
C ASP A 31 10.71 9.23 -9.26
N HIS A 32 10.16 8.56 -8.23
CA HIS A 32 9.15 7.50 -8.35
C HIS A 32 7.76 8.01 -8.00
N GLY A 33 6.73 7.47 -8.67
CA GLY A 33 5.34 7.72 -8.30
C GLY A 33 4.96 6.97 -7.02
N VAL A 34 4.24 7.63 -6.11
CA VAL A 34 3.66 6.98 -4.92
C VAL A 34 2.36 6.31 -5.34
N THR A 35 2.30 4.98 -5.26
CA THR A 35 1.11 4.19 -5.60
C THR A 35 0.20 3.90 -4.41
N ALA A 36 0.72 4.02 -3.19
CA ALA A 36 -0.08 3.99 -1.97
C ALA A 36 0.67 4.70 -0.85
N PHE A 37 -0.05 5.29 0.08
CA PHE A 37 0.51 5.79 1.32
C PHE A 37 -0.52 5.71 2.45
N ASN A 38 -0.04 5.58 3.68
CA ASN A 38 -0.89 5.67 4.86
C ASN A 38 -0.58 6.94 5.68
N VAL A 39 -1.59 7.40 6.37
CA VAL A 39 -1.51 8.54 7.28
C VAL A 39 -2.04 8.10 8.63
N ARG A 40 -1.23 8.31 9.67
CA ARG A 40 -1.66 8.17 11.05
C ARG A 40 -2.09 9.52 11.60
N LEU A 41 -3.27 9.56 12.19
CA LEU A 41 -3.80 10.74 12.87
C LEU A 41 -3.42 10.66 14.35
N LEU A 42 -2.75 11.68 14.84
CA LEU A 42 -2.27 11.73 16.23
C LEU A 42 -3.30 12.40 17.15
N PRO A 43 -3.55 11.84 18.36
CA PRO A 43 -4.34 12.49 19.38
C PRO A 43 -3.62 13.71 19.96
N GLU A 44 -4.37 14.59 20.65
CA GLU A 44 -3.81 15.77 21.32
C GLU A 44 -2.77 15.37 22.38
N GLY A 45 -1.64 16.06 22.38
CA GLY A 45 -0.54 15.81 23.33
C GLY A 45 0.33 14.61 22.97
N ALA A 46 0.02 13.84 21.91
CA ALA A 46 0.90 12.78 21.45
C ALA A 46 2.21 13.36 20.92
N ASN A 47 3.32 12.78 21.39
CA ASN A 47 4.62 12.97 20.77
C ASN A 47 4.96 11.75 19.89
N LYS A 48 5.97 11.87 19.03
CA LYS A 48 6.37 10.81 18.07
C LYS A 48 6.67 9.47 18.73
N ALA A 49 7.18 9.47 19.95
CA ALA A 49 7.51 8.25 20.72
C ALA A 49 6.25 7.61 21.31
N ALA A 50 5.32 8.42 21.84
CA ALA A 50 4.03 7.97 22.37
C ALA A 50 3.10 7.47 21.25
N ALA A 51 3.17 8.07 20.06
CA ALA A 51 2.40 7.65 18.90
C ALA A 51 2.66 6.18 18.50
N LYS A 52 3.89 5.68 18.69
CA LYS A 52 4.23 4.27 18.41
C LYS A 52 3.64 3.27 19.40
N THR A 53 3.39 3.68 20.64
CA THR A 53 3.02 2.77 21.75
C THR A 53 1.56 2.91 22.19
N GLU A 54 0.95 4.07 22.03
CA GLU A 54 -0.40 4.35 22.52
C GLU A 54 -1.48 4.28 21.43
N CYS A 55 -1.07 4.15 20.18
CA CYS A 55 -1.95 4.27 19.03
C CYS A 55 -2.70 3.00 18.63
N ASP A 56 -2.43 1.83 19.23
CA ASP A 56 -3.00 0.56 18.78
C ASP A 56 -4.55 0.51 18.75
N ASN A 57 -5.24 1.40 19.49
CA ASN A 57 -6.69 1.43 19.52
C ASN A 57 -7.34 2.83 19.39
N ARG A 58 -6.57 3.91 19.25
CA ARG A 58 -7.09 5.30 19.29
C ARG A 58 -6.70 6.16 18.09
N CYS A 59 -5.79 5.71 17.26
CA CYS A 59 -5.38 6.46 16.09
C CYS A 59 -6.16 5.99 14.87
N GLY A 60 -6.84 6.92 14.22
CA GLY A 60 -7.41 6.68 12.91
C GLY A 60 -6.28 6.49 11.89
N GLU A 61 -6.30 5.40 11.16
CA GLU A 61 -5.47 5.22 9.97
C GLU A 61 -6.32 5.45 8.74
N THR A 62 -5.80 6.22 7.81
CA THR A 62 -6.38 6.39 6.49
C THR A 62 -5.31 6.11 5.44
N GLY A 63 -5.68 5.49 4.35
CA GLY A 63 -4.77 5.19 3.24
C GLY A 63 -5.38 5.56 1.92
N GLU A 64 -4.52 5.97 0.99
CA GLU A 64 -4.88 6.21 -0.39
C GLU A 64 -4.18 5.17 -1.27
N LEU A 65 -4.93 4.59 -2.19
CA LEU A 65 -4.44 3.56 -3.12
C LEU A 65 -4.57 4.04 -4.56
N GLY A 66 -3.54 3.79 -5.34
CA GLY A 66 -3.49 4.05 -6.77
C GLY A 66 -2.79 2.91 -7.49
N THR A 67 -2.50 3.10 -8.78
CA THR A 67 -1.81 2.13 -9.62
C THR A 67 -0.48 2.67 -10.11
N LYS A 68 0.36 1.83 -10.71
CA LYS A 68 1.62 2.26 -11.32
C LYS A 68 1.39 3.26 -12.46
N SER A 69 0.40 3.00 -13.29
CA SER A 69 0.03 3.90 -14.41
C SER A 69 -0.68 5.17 -13.94
N ARG A 70 -1.24 5.16 -12.72
CA ARG A 70 -1.93 6.27 -12.08
C ARG A 70 -1.53 6.35 -10.61
N PRO A 71 -0.31 6.81 -10.31
CA PRO A 71 0.12 6.97 -8.92
C PRO A 71 -0.77 8.01 -8.22
N VAL A 72 -0.98 7.80 -6.93
CA VAL A 72 -1.70 8.76 -6.07
C VAL A 72 -0.97 10.09 -6.06
N ILE A 73 0.38 10.04 -6.01
CA ILE A 73 1.23 11.23 -6.06
C ILE A 73 2.33 11.00 -7.11
N ALA A 74 2.25 11.70 -8.22
CA ALA A 74 3.29 11.67 -9.24
C ALA A 74 4.65 12.16 -8.69
N PRO A 75 5.78 11.84 -9.33
CA PRO A 75 7.07 12.43 -8.98
C PRO A 75 7.00 13.96 -8.92
N GLY A 76 7.47 14.56 -7.83
CA GLY A 76 7.37 16.01 -7.58
C GLY A 76 5.97 16.54 -7.29
N GLY A 77 4.94 15.69 -7.36
CA GLY A 77 3.54 16.04 -7.18
C GLY A 77 3.14 16.30 -5.73
N VAL A 78 1.93 16.83 -5.56
CA VAL A 78 1.32 17.15 -4.27
C VAL A 78 -0.07 16.54 -4.21
N PHE A 79 -0.38 15.87 -3.09
CA PHE A 79 -1.70 15.33 -2.79
C PHE A 79 -2.32 16.11 -1.62
N PRO A 80 -3.52 16.71 -1.80
CA PRO A 80 -4.20 17.42 -0.73
C PRO A 80 -4.94 16.44 0.18
N LEU A 81 -4.72 16.57 1.49
CA LEU A 81 -5.47 15.88 2.53
C LEU A 81 -6.39 16.85 3.27
N SER A 82 -7.53 16.36 3.72
CA SER A 82 -8.51 17.16 4.44
C SER A 82 -9.18 16.31 5.52
N TYR A 83 -9.01 16.71 6.79
CA TYR A 83 -9.59 16.02 7.92
C TYR A 83 -10.42 16.98 8.79
N PRO A 84 -11.56 16.54 9.35
CA PRO A 84 -12.32 17.33 10.31
C PRO A 84 -11.46 17.73 11.50
N VAL A 85 -11.60 18.98 11.98
CA VAL A 85 -10.78 19.50 13.08
C VAL A 85 -10.92 18.72 14.40
N ASN A 86 -12.04 18.02 14.59
CA ASN A 86 -12.28 17.16 15.75
C ASN A 86 -11.63 15.77 15.63
N THR A 87 -11.13 15.42 14.46
CA THR A 87 -10.48 14.12 14.20
C THR A 87 -8.97 14.20 14.34
N VAL A 88 -8.38 15.36 14.00
CA VAL A 88 -6.94 15.62 14.04
C VAL A 88 -6.63 16.60 15.14
N THR A 89 -6.39 16.13 16.34
CA THR A 89 -6.13 17.00 17.49
C THR A 89 -4.63 17.19 17.75
N GLY A 90 -3.81 16.16 17.51
CA GLY A 90 -2.36 16.19 17.73
C GLY A 90 -1.53 16.40 16.47
N GLY A 91 -1.95 15.85 15.33
CA GLY A 91 -1.21 15.98 14.08
C GLY A 91 -1.41 14.82 13.10
N VAL A 92 -0.62 14.83 12.04
CA VAL A 92 -0.60 13.79 11.00
C VAL A 92 0.83 13.30 10.76
N VAL A 93 0.99 12.00 10.56
CA VAL A 93 2.26 11.36 10.22
C VAL A 93 2.06 10.44 9.02
N VAL A 94 2.84 10.62 7.95
CA VAL A 94 2.95 9.62 6.89
C VAL A 94 3.97 8.57 7.33
N GLU A 95 3.54 7.33 7.48
CA GLU A 95 4.38 6.25 8.02
C GLU A 95 5.06 5.43 6.96
N ALA A 96 4.36 5.13 5.87
CA ALA A 96 4.88 4.35 4.76
C ALA A 96 4.27 4.77 3.43
N VAL A 97 5.01 4.52 2.37
CA VAL A 97 4.56 4.63 0.98
C VAL A 97 4.97 3.40 0.19
N LEU A 98 4.14 3.04 -0.80
CA LEU A 98 4.50 2.12 -1.87
C LEU A 98 4.80 2.93 -3.12
N LEU A 99 5.86 2.56 -3.82
CA LEU A 99 6.32 3.23 -5.04
C LEU A 99 5.93 2.43 -6.30
N ASP A 100 6.02 3.08 -7.45
CA ASP A 100 5.67 2.50 -8.75
C ASP A 100 6.66 1.44 -9.26
N ASP A 101 7.85 1.37 -8.66
CA ASP A 101 8.84 0.31 -8.86
C ASP A 101 8.63 -0.91 -7.93
N ASN A 102 7.49 -0.95 -7.21
CA ASN A 102 7.16 -1.93 -6.19
C ASN A 102 8.06 -1.90 -4.93
N SER A 103 8.92 -0.92 -4.77
CA SER A 103 9.62 -0.69 -3.50
C SER A 103 8.72 0.01 -2.47
N PHE A 104 9.17 0.08 -1.23
CA PHE A 104 8.51 0.88 -0.20
C PHE A 104 9.52 1.70 0.59
N GLN A 105 9.03 2.75 1.24
CA GLN A 105 9.80 3.55 2.18
C GLN A 105 8.98 3.77 3.46
N GLY A 106 9.68 3.94 4.58
CA GLY A 106 9.08 4.18 5.88
C GLY A 106 8.97 2.92 6.74
N ASP A 107 7.92 2.83 7.53
CA ASP A 107 7.67 1.72 8.44
C ASP A 107 7.28 0.44 7.66
N GLU A 108 8.01 -0.65 7.89
CA GLU A 108 7.81 -1.91 7.16
C GLU A 108 6.43 -2.53 7.44
N HIS A 109 5.95 -2.45 8.69
CA HIS A 109 4.65 -2.99 9.06
C HIS A 109 3.51 -2.21 8.39
N ALA A 110 3.60 -0.88 8.38
CA ALA A 110 2.64 -0.02 7.67
C ALA A 110 2.68 -0.27 6.16
N ALA A 111 3.86 -0.44 5.55
CA ALA A 111 4.01 -0.79 4.14
C ALA A 111 3.41 -2.16 3.82
N ALA A 112 3.62 -3.15 4.69
CA ALA A 112 3.02 -4.48 4.54
C ALA A 112 1.49 -4.42 4.56
N ARG A 113 0.89 -3.65 5.47
CA ARG A 113 -0.57 -3.45 5.51
C ARG A 113 -1.10 -2.78 4.23
N LEU A 114 -0.43 -1.73 3.74
CA LEU A 114 -0.79 -1.08 2.48
C LEU A 114 -0.76 -2.06 1.30
N LEU A 115 0.30 -2.87 1.20
CA LEU A 115 0.40 -3.86 0.14
C LEU A 115 -0.66 -4.96 0.28
N ALA A 116 -0.95 -5.41 1.50
CA ALA A 116 -2.01 -6.39 1.75
C ALA A 116 -3.39 -5.88 1.28
N GLN A 117 -3.73 -4.64 1.60
CA GLN A 117 -4.95 -4.00 1.10
C GLN A 117 -4.96 -3.95 -0.43
N LYS A 118 -3.86 -3.49 -1.05
CA LYS A 118 -3.74 -3.40 -2.50
C LYS A 118 -3.93 -4.75 -3.18
N ILE A 119 -3.33 -5.82 -2.63
CA ILE A 119 -3.49 -7.19 -3.12
C ILE A 119 -4.95 -7.65 -3.00
N GLY A 120 -5.61 -7.39 -1.87
CA GLY A 120 -7.01 -7.75 -1.67
C GLY A 120 -7.93 -7.09 -2.69
N PHE A 121 -7.77 -5.79 -2.93
CA PHE A 121 -8.46 -5.05 -3.99
C PHE A 121 -8.26 -5.69 -5.36
N GLN A 122 -7.00 -5.90 -5.73
CA GLN A 122 -6.63 -6.43 -7.03
C GLN A 122 -7.25 -7.80 -7.27
N ALA A 123 -7.05 -8.71 -6.30
CA ALA A 123 -7.53 -10.08 -6.43
C ALA A 123 -9.05 -10.13 -6.65
N GLU A 124 -9.80 -9.24 -6.00
CA GLU A 124 -11.25 -9.23 -6.15
C GLU A 124 -11.67 -8.58 -7.49
N HIS A 125 -11.00 -7.53 -7.93
CA HIS A 125 -11.26 -6.94 -9.25
C HIS A 125 -11.00 -7.94 -10.38
N ASP A 126 -9.92 -8.71 -10.29
CA ASP A 126 -9.56 -9.74 -11.27
C ASP A 126 -10.59 -10.88 -11.33
N ARG A 127 -11.31 -11.14 -10.23
CA ARG A 127 -12.40 -12.10 -10.16
C ARG A 127 -13.73 -11.54 -10.67
N ILE A 128 -14.05 -10.31 -10.30
CA ILE A 128 -15.30 -9.64 -10.64
C ILE A 128 -15.37 -9.33 -12.15
N LEU A 129 -14.31 -8.75 -12.70
CA LEU A 129 -14.30 -8.23 -14.07
C LEU A 129 -14.67 -9.27 -15.13
N PRO A 130 -14.11 -10.50 -15.14
CA PRO A 130 -14.50 -11.54 -16.11
C PRO A 130 -15.96 -11.97 -15.97
N VAL A 131 -16.44 -12.11 -14.73
CA VAL A 131 -17.85 -12.52 -14.47
C VAL A 131 -18.81 -11.50 -15.04
N VAL A 132 -18.64 -10.24 -14.68
CA VAL A 132 -19.54 -9.18 -15.14
C VAL A 132 -19.44 -9.00 -16.65
N THR A 133 -18.24 -8.99 -17.23
CA THR A 133 -18.04 -8.86 -18.67
C THR A 133 -18.77 -9.98 -19.43
N ARG A 134 -18.66 -11.21 -18.97
CA ARG A 134 -19.32 -12.37 -19.58
C ARG A 134 -20.85 -12.24 -19.54
N ILE A 135 -21.41 -11.93 -18.37
CA ILE A 135 -22.88 -11.81 -18.21
C ILE A 135 -23.42 -10.64 -18.99
N MET A 136 -22.74 -9.50 -18.98
CA MET A 136 -23.16 -8.32 -19.73
C MET A 136 -23.14 -8.55 -21.25
N SER A 137 -22.24 -9.40 -21.74
CA SER A 137 -22.12 -9.76 -23.16
C SER A 137 -23.12 -10.84 -23.59
N ASP A 138 -23.83 -11.49 -22.67
CA ASP A 138 -24.79 -12.54 -22.99
C ASP A 138 -26.05 -11.97 -23.63
N SER A 139 -26.24 -12.23 -24.92
CA SER A 139 -27.41 -11.80 -25.67
C SER A 139 -28.67 -12.68 -25.45
N GLY A 140 -28.51 -13.82 -24.79
CA GLY A 140 -29.59 -14.73 -24.44
C GLY A 140 -30.37 -14.34 -23.18
N LEU A 141 -29.85 -13.34 -22.43
CA LEU A 141 -30.45 -12.84 -21.20
C LEU A 141 -30.99 -11.42 -21.40
N ASP A 142 -32.17 -11.17 -20.89
CA ASP A 142 -32.68 -9.81 -20.68
C ASP A 142 -32.04 -9.16 -19.43
N ASP A 143 -32.22 -7.85 -19.26
CA ASP A 143 -31.63 -7.13 -18.12
C ASP A 143 -31.99 -7.72 -16.74
N PRO A 144 -33.26 -8.10 -16.46
CA PRO A 144 -33.61 -8.80 -15.22
C PRO A 144 -32.88 -10.12 -15.03
N GLY A 145 -32.75 -10.92 -16.08
CA GLY A 145 -32.01 -12.17 -16.06
C GLY A 145 -30.54 -11.96 -15.76
N LYS A 146 -29.91 -10.97 -16.41
CA LYS A 146 -28.52 -10.57 -16.14
C LYS A 146 -28.31 -10.15 -14.70
N ILE A 147 -29.20 -9.37 -14.11
CA ILE A 147 -29.11 -8.91 -12.73
C ILE A 147 -29.15 -10.08 -11.74
N VAL A 148 -30.08 -11.01 -11.92
CA VAL A 148 -30.20 -12.19 -11.07
C VAL A 148 -28.91 -13.02 -11.13
N GLN A 149 -28.39 -13.26 -12.35
CA GLN A 149 -27.17 -14.03 -12.54
C GLN A 149 -25.94 -13.31 -11.99
N LEU A 150 -25.79 -12.00 -12.22
CA LEU A 150 -24.71 -11.19 -11.65
C LEU A 150 -24.69 -11.32 -10.13
N ARG A 151 -25.83 -11.13 -9.48
CA ARG A 151 -25.91 -11.23 -8.02
C ARG A 151 -25.49 -12.61 -7.51
N GLN A 152 -26.02 -13.66 -8.13
CA GLN A 152 -25.71 -15.03 -7.73
C GLN A 152 -24.22 -15.37 -7.90
N GLU A 153 -23.62 -15.00 -9.04
CA GLU A 153 -22.23 -15.32 -9.32
C GLU A 153 -21.29 -14.48 -8.49
N LEU A 154 -21.53 -13.16 -8.34
CA LEU A 154 -20.73 -12.30 -7.48
C LEU A 154 -20.76 -12.76 -6.02
N GLN A 155 -21.93 -13.19 -5.52
CA GLN A 155 -22.04 -13.74 -4.16
C GLN A 155 -21.23 -15.03 -3.98
N SER A 156 -21.11 -15.86 -5.01
CA SER A 156 -20.40 -17.14 -4.98
C SER A 156 -18.87 -17.01 -5.14
N LEU A 157 -18.35 -15.86 -5.56
CA LEU A 157 -16.90 -15.67 -5.69
C LEU A 157 -16.21 -15.85 -4.33
N SER A 158 -15.11 -16.63 -4.33
CA SER A 158 -14.25 -16.72 -3.16
C SER A 158 -13.53 -15.38 -2.94
N VAL A 159 -13.36 -15.01 -1.69
CA VAL A 159 -12.55 -13.86 -1.25
C VAL A 159 -11.20 -14.28 -0.71
N ASP A 160 -10.91 -15.58 -0.68
CA ASP A 160 -9.66 -16.10 -0.14
C ASP A 160 -8.48 -15.68 -1.02
N PRO A 161 -7.41 -15.15 -0.44
CA PRO A 161 -6.20 -14.84 -1.16
C PRO A 161 -5.56 -16.12 -1.73
N ASP A 162 -4.91 -16.01 -2.88
CA ASP A 162 -4.15 -17.11 -3.46
C ASP A 162 -2.98 -17.52 -2.54
N PRO A 163 -2.78 -18.82 -2.24
CA PRO A 163 -1.71 -19.28 -1.35
C PRO A 163 -0.29 -18.88 -1.80
N ILE A 164 -0.04 -18.81 -3.10
CA ILE A 164 1.27 -18.38 -3.64
C ILE A 164 1.47 -16.90 -3.35
N THR A 165 0.44 -16.09 -3.52
CA THR A 165 0.46 -14.67 -3.18
C THR A 165 0.75 -14.44 -1.71
N ILE A 166 0.12 -15.22 -0.81
CA ILE A 166 0.39 -15.17 0.63
C ILE A 166 1.86 -15.53 0.91
N GLN A 167 2.36 -16.61 0.32
CA GLN A 167 3.74 -17.05 0.52
C GLN A 167 4.75 -16.00 0.07
N ASN A 168 4.58 -15.44 -1.12
CA ASN A 168 5.45 -14.37 -1.64
C ASN A 168 5.41 -13.12 -0.75
N PHE A 169 4.22 -12.76 -0.28
CA PHE A 169 4.03 -11.64 0.63
C PHE A 169 4.78 -11.87 1.96
N GLN A 170 4.65 -13.05 2.58
CA GLN A 170 5.33 -13.40 3.82
C GLN A 170 6.85 -13.43 3.66
N GLN A 171 7.37 -13.89 2.51
CA GLN A 171 8.80 -13.85 2.21
C GLN A 171 9.32 -12.41 2.11
N ARG A 172 8.56 -11.53 1.48
CA ARG A 172 8.92 -10.12 1.32
C ARG A 172 8.96 -9.35 2.65
N PHE A 173 8.05 -9.64 3.55
CA PHE A 173 7.90 -8.98 4.85
C PHE A 173 8.26 -9.93 6.01
N SER A 174 9.31 -10.71 5.85
CA SER A 174 9.73 -11.72 6.84
C SER A 174 10.14 -11.14 8.20
N ASN A 175 10.54 -9.86 8.24
CA ASN A 175 10.88 -9.16 9.49
C ASN A 175 9.64 -8.60 10.21
N SER A 176 8.49 -8.52 9.52
CA SER A 176 7.21 -8.08 10.09
C SER A 176 6.38 -9.28 10.52
N ALA A 177 6.93 -10.10 11.45
CA ALA A 177 6.34 -11.37 11.90
C ALA A 177 4.87 -11.25 12.33
N ASP A 178 4.48 -10.10 12.86
CA ASP A 178 3.10 -9.81 13.31
C ASP A 178 2.11 -9.62 12.14
N CYS A 179 2.61 -9.44 10.92
CA CYS A 179 1.76 -9.21 9.75
C CYS A 179 1.22 -10.50 9.12
N GLY A 180 1.80 -11.69 9.39
CA GLY A 180 1.46 -12.93 8.70
C GLY A 180 -0.04 -13.19 8.60
N ASP A 181 -0.68 -13.58 9.69
CA ASP A 181 -2.12 -13.85 9.71
C ASP A 181 -2.96 -12.58 9.59
N ALA A 182 -2.55 -11.48 10.25
CA ALA A 182 -3.27 -10.22 10.21
C ALA A 182 -3.31 -9.62 8.79
N CYS A 183 -2.22 -9.72 8.04
CA CYS A 183 -2.19 -9.25 6.66
C CYS A 183 -2.99 -10.15 5.71
N SER A 184 -3.00 -11.46 5.91
CA SER A 184 -3.88 -12.37 5.16
C SER A 184 -5.35 -12.07 5.42
N GLN A 185 -5.74 -11.82 6.67
CA GLN A 185 -7.08 -11.36 7.04
C GLN A 185 -7.41 -9.99 6.43
N LEU A 186 -6.44 -9.08 6.35
CA LEU A 186 -6.62 -7.77 5.72
C LEU A 186 -6.85 -7.90 4.22
N MET A 187 -6.11 -8.76 3.51
CA MET A 187 -6.37 -9.07 2.10
C MET A 187 -7.79 -9.58 1.90
N GLN A 188 -8.22 -10.55 2.71
CA GLN A 188 -9.56 -11.15 2.64
C GLN A 188 -10.65 -10.15 2.97
N SER A 189 -10.49 -9.34 4.02
CA SER A 189 -11.48 -8.32 4.41
C SER A 189 -11.61 -7.24 3.35
N THR A 190 -10.50 -6.86 2.71
CA THR A 190 -10.51 -5.88 1.62
C THR A 190 -11.23 -6.44 0.39
N ALA A 191 -10.93 -7.67 -0.02
CA ALA A 191 -11.64 -8.35 -1.12
C ALA A 191 -13.14 -8.46 -0.81
N THR A 192 -13.50 -8.80 0.42
CA THR A 192 -14.91 -8.86 0.86
C THR A 192 -15.58 -7.50 0.72
N SER A 193 -14.91 -6.42 1.16
CA SER A 193 -15.46 -5.06 1.09
C SER A 193 -15.69 -4.62 -0.35
N GLU A 194 -14.78 -4.92 -1.27
CA GLU A 194 -14.93 -4.61 -2.69
C GLU A 194 -16.10 -5.36 -3.33
N LYS A 195 -16.20 -6.65 -3.06
CA LYS A 195 -17.36 -7.43 -3.51
C LYS A 195 -18.67 -6.85 -3.02
N GLN A 196 -18.76 -6.51 -1.74
CA GLN A 196 -19.95 -5.88 -1.17
C GLN A 196 -20.24 -4.51 -1.76
N LEU A 197 -19.21 -3.72 -2.08
CA LEU A 197 -19.38 -2.43 -2.75
C LEU A 197 -20.02 -2.60 -4.14
N VAL A 198 -19.56 -3.55 -4.95
CA VAL A 198 -20.15 -3.82 -6.26
C VAL A 198 -21.59 -4.30 -6.15
N LEU A 199 -21.88 -5.22 -5.21
CA LEU A 199 -23.23 -5.69 -4.93
C LEU A 199 -24.15 -4.55 -4.47
N SER A 200 -23.68 -3.68 -3.58
CA SER A 200 -24.47 -2.54 -3.09
C SER A 200 -24.76 -1.53 -4.20
N LYS A 201 -23.82 -1.28 -5.12
CA LYS A 201 -24.06 -0.44 -6.32
C LYS A 201 -25.09 -1.07 -7.26
N LEU A 202 -25.09 -2.40 -7.41
CA LEU A 202 -26.11 -3.10 -8.17
C LEU A 202 -27.49 -2.97 -7.52
N ASP A 203 -27.57 -3.08 -6.18
CA ASP A 203 -28.80 -2.91 -5.44
C ASP A 203 -29.34 -1.47 -5.50
N GLN A 204 -28.45 -0.48 -5.41
CA GLN A 204 -28.79 0.92 -5.57
C GLN A 204 -29.33 1.20 -6.97
N PHE A 205 -28.68 0.68 -8.01
CA PHE A 205 -29.18 0.78 -9.39
C PHE A 205 -30.60 0.23 -9.52
N LEU A 206 -30.88 -0.94 -8.93
CA LEU A 206 -32.22 -1.53 -8.95
C LEU A 206 -33.26 -0.66 -8.25
N ALA A 207 -32.90 -0.08 -7.11
CA ALA A 207 -33.82 0.73 -6.33
C ALA A 207 -34.15 2.09 -6.99
N GLU A 208 -33.13 2.74 -7.57
CA GLU A 208 -33.25 4.13 -8.03
C GLU A 208 -33.52 4.24 -9.55
N ASP A 209 -32.79 3.49 -10.35
CA ASP A 209 -32.70 3.66 -11.78
C ASP A 209 -33.41 2.56 -12.57
N GLY A 210 -33.45 1.33 -12.08
CA GLY A 210 -34.13 0.21 -12.71
C GLY A 210 -35.62 0.47 -12.86
N SER A 211 -36.22 1.20 -11.91
CA SER A 211 -37.63 1.65 -11.97
C SER A 211 -37.90 2.76 -12.98
N LYS A 212 -36.86 3.46 -13.44
CA LYS A 212 -36.92 4.59 -14.39
C LYS A 212 -36.50 4.21 -15.81
N GLY A 213 -36.21 2.91 -16.05
CA GLY A 213 -35.78 2.44 -17.37
C GLY A 213 -34.30 2.76 -17.69
N ALA A 214 -33.47 2.99 -16.68
CA ALA A 214 -32.05 3.15 -16.90
C ALA A 214 -31.42 1.84 -17.41
N SER A 215 -30.43 1.97 -18.29
CA SER A 215 -29.74 0.83 -18.88
C SER A 215 -28.75 0.20 -17.92
N LEU A 216 -28.83 -1.11 -17.71
CA LEU A 216 -27.84 -1.89 -16.98
C LEU A 216 -26.43 -1.74 -17.60
N ALA A 217 -26.36 -1.56 -18.93
CA ALA A 217 -25.09 -1.31 -19.61
C ALA A 217 -24.43 0.01 -19.16
N LYS A 218 -25.22 1.06 -18.90
CA LYS A 218 -24.68 2.33 -18.38
C LYS A 218 -24.16 2.15 -16.94
N TRP A 219 -24.91 1.47 -16.08
CA TRP A 219 -24.45 1.13 -14.74
C TRP A 219 -23.11 0.39 -14.76
N TRP A 220 -22.99 -0.59 -15.68
CA TRP A 220 -21.76 -1.34 -15.82
C TRP A 220 -20.59 -0.46 -16.26
N GLU A 221 -20.79 0.39 -17.26
CA GLU A 221 -19.72 1.27 -17.74
C GLU A 221 -19.19 2.19 -16.63
N GLU A 222 -20.09 2.78 -15.83
CA GLU A 222 -19.73 3.61 -14.69
C GLU A 222 -19.02 2.81 -13.58
N THR A 223 -19.50 1.59 -13.30
CA THR A 223 -18.89 0.70 -12.29
C THR A 223 -17.54 0.19 -12.77
N ARG A 224 -17.43 -0.21 -14.04
CA ARG A 224 -16.19 -0.68 -14.65
C ARG A 224 -15.07 0.36 -14.61
N GLN A 225 -15.37 1.62 -14.87
CA GLN A 225 -14.35 2.69 -14.78
C GLN A 225 -13.72 2.75 -13.39
N ASN A 226 -14.51 2.57 -12.35
CA ASN A 226 -13.98 2.51 -10.98
C ASN A 226 -13.13 1.24 -10.75
N ILE A 227 -13.58 0.07 -11.20
CA ILE A 227 -12.86 -1.20 -11.07
C ILE A 227 -11.53 -1.16 -11.87
N VAL A 228 -11.57 -0.77 -13.15
CA VAL A 228 -10.40 -0.74 -14.02
C VAL A 228 -9.37 0.30 -13.58
N SER A 229 -9.80 1.39 -12.93
CA SER A 229 -8.85 2.38 -12.39
C SER A 229 -7.92 1.81 -11.31
N PHE A 230 -8.32 0.71 -10.68
CA PHE A 230 -7.53 -0.02 -9.68
C PHE A 230 -6.94 -1.35 -10.20
N SER A 231 -7.22 -1.73 -11.45
CA SER A 231 -6.59 -2.89 -12.07
C SER A 231 -5.08 -2.67 -12.18
N CYS A 232 -4.33 -3.46 -11.44
CA CYS A 232 -2.89 -3.30 -11.30
C CYS A 232 -2.19 -4.49 -11.97
N ASP A 233 -1.75 -4.32 -13.21
CA ASP A 233 -0.93 -5.32 -13.90
C ASP A 233 0.38 -5.65 -13.15
N ASP A 234 0.72 -4.86 -12.14
CA ASP A 234 1.99 -4.92 -11.40
C ASP A 234 1.85 -5.37 -9.94
N CYS A 235 0.66 -5.77 -9.47
CA CYS A 235 0.48 -6.26 -8.09
C CYS A 235 0.93 -7.71 -7.89
N ALA A 236 1.45 -8.38 -8.93
CA ALA A 236 2.21 -9.59 -8.71
C ALA A 236 3.35 -9.26 -7.72
N VAL A 237 3.29 -9.88 -6.52
CA VAL A 237 4.35 -9.71 -5.53
C VAL A 237 5.63 -10.23 -6.18
N ALA A 238 6.46 -9.32 -6.68
CA ALA A 238 7.75 -9.71 -7.22
C ALA A 238 8.54 -10.42 -6.11
N PRO A 239 9.22 -11.52 -6.41
CA PRO A 239 10.10 -12.14 -5.44
C PRO A 239 11.05 -11.09 -4.91
N PRO A 240 11.41 -11.14 -3.61
CA PRO A 240 12.32 -10.17 -3.02
C PRO A 240 13.57 -10.07 -3.89
N SER A 241 13.93 -8.85 -4.29
CA SER A 241 15.20 -8.62 -4.99
C SER A 241 16.32 -9.29 -4.18
N PRO A 242 17.20 -10.07 -4.80
CA PRO A 242 18.28 -10.69 -4.07
C PRO A 242 19.01 -9.60 -3.30
N THR A 243 19.03 -9.74 -1.98
CA THR A 243 19.75 -8.82 -1.08
C THR A 243 21.17 -8.69 -1.67
N PRO A 244 21.68 -7.49 -1.94
CA PRO A 244 23.03 -7.35 -2.43
C PRO A 244 23.94 -8.09 -1.45
N VAL A 245 24.54 -9.18 -1.92
CA VAL A 245 25.52 -9.94 -1.16
C VAL A 245 26.58 -8.91 -0.80
N LYS A 246 26.66 -8.57 0.50
CA LYS A 246 27.71 -7.70 0.99
C LYS A 246 29.01 -8.35 0.55
N GLU A 247 29.68 -7.77 -0.44
CA GLU A 247 30.98 -8.27 -0.86
C GLU A 247 31.84 -8.42 0.40
N PRO A 248 32.43 -9.60 0.64
CA PRO A 248 33.34 -9.74 1.75
C PRO A 248 34.39 -8.63 1.63
N PRO A 249 34.75 -7.96 2.74
CA PRO A 249 35.72 -6.88 2.69
C PRO A 249 36.95 -7.39 1.92
N ALA A 250 37.35 -6.63 0.90
CA ALA A 250 38.50 -6.96 0.07
C ALA A 250 39.65 -7.29 1.00
N VAL A 251 40.16 -8.53 0.91
CA VAL A 251 41.35 -8.95 1.63
C VAL A 251 42.47 -8.08 1.10
N VAL A 252 42.84 -7.04 1.85
CA VAL A 252 43.98 -6.19 1.52
C VAL A 252 45.20 -7.11 1.65
N PRO A 253 45.95 -7.39 0.58
CA PRO A 253 47.18 -8.18 0.69
C PRO A 253 48.10 -7.46 1.66
N PRO A 254 48.82 -8.20 2.55
CA PRO A 254 49.74 -7.60 3.46
C PRO A 254 50.74 -6.75 2.69
N GLY A 255 50.81 -5.46 3.01
CA GLY A 255 51.66 -4.50 2.33
C GLY A 255 53.11 -4.93 2.45
N GLU A 256 53.84 -4.85 1.35
CA GLU A 256 55.26 -5.20 1.16
C GLU A 256 56.22 -4.51 2.18
N ASN A 257 55.69 -3.58 2.98
CA ASN A 257 56.43 -2.80 3.99
C ASN A 257 56.63 -3.48 5.36
N ASP A 258 55.98 -4.60 5.64
CA ASP A 258 56.12 -5.29 6.94
C ASP A 258 57.33 -6.26 6.99
N ILE A 259 57.96 -6.55 5.85
CA ILE A 259 59.13 -7.48 5.78
C ILE A 259 60.45 -6.80 6.16
N GLN A 260 60.54 -5.46 6.15
CA GLN A 260 61.79 -4.76 6.47
C GLN A 260 62.05 -4.49 7.92
N ARG A 261 61.14 -4.82 8.86
CA ARG A 261 61.34 -4.57 10.29
C ARG A 261 61.96 -5.71 11.10
N VAL A 262 62.28 -6.87 10.52
CA VAL A 262 62.75 -8.04 11.26
C VAL A 262 64.28 -8.21 11.24
N ILE A 263 65.06 -7.41 10.49
CA ILE A 263 66.50 -7.55 10.41
C ILE A 263 67.17 -6.27 10.91
N ALA A 264 67.12 -6.02 12.22
CA ALA A 264 68.04 -5.15 12.94
C ALA A 264 69.10 -6.02 13.68
N PRO A 265 70.38 -5.91 13.38
CA PRO A 265 71.42 -6.70 14.04
C PRO A 265 71.53 -6.28 15.53
N ARG A 266 71.43 -7.27 16.42
CA ARG A 266 71.71 -7.08 17.87
C ARG A 266 73.17 -6.66 18.10
N LYS A 267 73.39 -5.51 18.71
CA LYS A 267 74.74 -5.10 19.23
C LYS A 267 75.20 -6.10 20.23
N PRO A 268 76.51 -6.52 20.17
CA PRO A 268 77.11 -7.41 21.18
C PRO A 268 77.28 -6.70 22.53
N PRO A 269 77.19 -7.44 23.65
CA PRO A 269 77.34 -6.87 24.98
C PRO A 269 78.80 -6.40 25.22
N VAL A 270 78.97 -5.23 25.79
CA VAL A 270 80.22 -4.65 26.21
C VAL A 270 80.63 -5.41 27.56
N ALA A 271 81.75 -6.05 27.52
CA ALA A 271 82.36 -6.64 28.72
C ALA A 271 82.96 -5.52 29.58
N ASN A 272 82.67 -5.58 30.93
CA ASN A 272 83.47 -5.04 32.00
C ASN A 272 83.81 -6.19 32.98
#